data_f4865e3e223214e8b9f7845b6b158f05
#
_entry.id   f4865e3e223214e8b9f7845b6b158f05
#
_cell.length_a   1.000
_cell.length_b   1.000
_cell.length_c   1.000
_cell.angle_alpha   90.00
_cell.angle_beta   90.00
_cell.angle_gamma   90.00
#
_symmetry.space_group_name_H-M   'P 1'
#
loop_
_entity.id
_entity.type
_entity.pdbx_description
1 polymer ?
#
loop_
_entity_poly.entity_id
_entity_poly.type
_entity_poly.pdbx_seq_one_letter_code
_entity_poly.pdbx_strand_id
1 'polypeptide(L)'
;NTSRAHFEIEGQVRPIAEVAVDRVPAAGAIWSTAHDAGKWLSFLLAGGVVGERRLVSERSFKELFAPQVAVPAGQWGYPTLALTGSRWTTYGLGWFQQDYRGQFVAMHTGSMDGRTAIIGLIPEAKVGVCIFGNLDHAEFRHALLWKVLDLCTGAPERDWNAECLKLYGDLKRKGTQAEAEAAKRRVEGTRPGHPLEAYAGTYAHPAWGPLSVVREGEALILRMGPSPRNAGRLEHWHYDTFRVRFGDGRGGWSMVGFTTGLEGRPDGVVLGDPSFTFRRVPTPQGDQP
;
A
#
# COMPACT_ATOMS: atom_id res chain seq x y z
N ASN A 1 -7.73 -2.43 25.70
CA ASN A 1 -8.89 -2.50 24.80
C ASN A 1 -8.50 -1.98 23.41
N THR A 2 -8.15 -2.91 22.49
CA THR A 2 -7.68 -2.60 21.14
C THR A 2 -8.63 -3.23 20.13
N SER A 3 -8.93 -2.55 19.02
CA SER A 3 -9.73 -3.12 17.97
C SER A 3 -8.99 -4.30 17.33
N ARG A 4 -9.72 -5.36 17.01
CA ARG A 4 -9.18 -6.51 16.29
C ARG A 4 -9.09 -6.19 14.80
N ALA A 5 -7.97 -6.53 14.17
CA ALA A 5 -7.77 -6.35 12.75
C ALA A 5 -8.58 -7.38 11.94
N HIS A 6 -9.20 -6.97 10.84
CA HIS A 6 -9.97 -7.85 9.93
C HIS A 6 -9.52 -7.66 8.49
N PHE A 7 -9.60 -8.72 7.73
CA PHE A 7 -9.27 -8.75 6.30
C PHE A 7 -10.29 -9.56 5.52
N GLU A 8 -10.59 -9.16 4.28
CA GLU A 8 -11.43 -9.96 3.38
C GLU A 8 -10.56 -11.04 2.71
N ILE A 9 -10.80 -12.29 3.05
CA ILE A 9 -10.11 -13.46 2.49
C ILE A 9 -11.16 -14.30 1.80
N GLU A 10 -11.01 -14.50 0.49
CA GLU A 10 -11.95 -15.29 -0.32
C GLU A 10 -13.41 -14.85 -0.16
N GLY A 11 -13.64 -13.54 -0.13
CA GLY A 11 -14.97 -12.94 0.01
C GLY A 11 -15.54 -12.98 1.43
N GLN A 12 -14.80 -13.45 2.43
CA GLN A 12 -15.22 -13.49 3.83
C GLN A 12 -14.34 -12.59 4.70
N VAL A 13 -14.98 -11.73 5.49
CA VAL A 13 -14.28 -10.92 6.48
C VAL A 13 -13.88 -11.79 7.67
N ARG A 14 -12.59 -11.90 7.93
CA ARG A 14 -12.02 -12.71 9.01
C ARG A 14 -11.07 -11.88 9.87
N PRO A 15 -10.99 -12.14 11.19
CA PRO A 15 -9.97 -11.55 12.04
C PRO A 15 -8.59 -12.10 11.65
N ILE A 16 -7.59 -11.23 11.69
CA ILE A 16 -6.22 -11.59 11.40
C ILE A 16 -5.29 -11.28 12.57
N ALA A 17 -4.10 -11.86 12.54
CA ALA A 17 -3.05 -11.55 13.52
C ALA A 17 -2.52 -10.13 13.30
N GLU A 18 -2.06 -9.51 14.39
CA GLU A 18 -1.38 -8.22 14.35
C GLU A 18 -0.13 -8.26 13.47
N VAL A 19 0.10 -7.13 12.80
CA VAL A 19 1.29 -6.92 11.99
C VAL A 19 2.26 -6.05 12.76
N ALA A 20 3.46 -6.56 12.98
CA ALA A 20 4.54 -5.76 13.55
C ALA A 20 5.05 -4.74 12.53
N VAL A 21 5.13 -3.48 12.95
CA VAL A 21 5.59 -2.34 12.13
C VAL A 21 6.85 -1.69 12.70
N ASP A 22 7.52 -2.37 13.62
CA ASP A 22 8.68 -1.85 14.33
C ASP A 22 9.84 -1.43 13.43
N ARG A 23 9.90 -1.99 12.21
CA ARG A 23 10.94 -1.65 11.22
C ARG A 23 10.62 -0.39 10.42
N VAL A 24 9.37 0.06 10.43
CA VAL A 24 8.90 1.25 9.71
C VAL A 24 7.97 2.09 10.61
N PRO A 25 8.41 2.46 11.82
CA PRO A 25 7.52 3.02 12.83
C PRO A 25 6.91 4.35 12.42
N ALA A 26 7.63 5.15 11.66
CA ALA A 26 7.15 6.44 11.17
C ALA A 26 5.95 6.32 10.22
N ALA A 27 5.79 5.17 9.54
CA ALA A 27 4.72 4.96 8.58
C ALA A 27 3.39 4.54 9.23
N GLY A 28 3.40 3.89 10.42
CA GLY A 28 2.14 3.35 10.92
C GLY A 28 2.15 2.81 12.34
N ALA A 29 3.18 3.11 13.17
CA ALA A 29 3.26 2.57 14.54
C ALA A 29 2.45 3.33 15.60
N ILE A 30 1.75 4.41 15.21
CA ILE A 30 0.96 5.19 16.18
C ILE A 30 -0.38 4.49 16.42
N TRP A 31 -0.60 4.08 17.66
CA TRP A 31 -1.88 3.61 18.17
C TRP A 31 -2.62 4.77 18.84
N SER A 32 -3.87 4.95 18.50
CA SER A 32 -4.66 6.06 19.03
C SER A 32 -6.11 5.65 19.28
N THR A 33 -6.84 6.56 19.93
CA THR A 33 -8.29 6.49 20.12
C THR A 33 -8.96 7.65 19.41
N ALA A 34 -10.27 7.57 19.14
CA ALA A 34 -11.01 8.69 18.58
C ALA A 34 -10.91 9.95 19.46
N HIS A 35 -10.87 9.77 20.79
CA HIS A 35 -10.71 10.87 21.75
C HIS A 35 -9.36 11.59 21.61
N ASP A 36 -8.26 10.84 21.51
CA ASP A 36 -6.92 11.42 21.37
C ASP A 36 -6.68 11.98 19.97
N ALA A 37 -7.27 11.35 18.94
CA ALA A 37 -7.31 11.93 17.60
C ALA A 37 -8.04 13.28 17.57
N GLY A 38 -9.14 13.44 18.34
CA GLY A 38 -9.82 14.72 18.51
C GLY A 38 -8.91 15.80 19.12
N LYS A 39 -8.10 15.45 20.12
CA LYS A 39 -7.08 16.37 20.69
C LYS A 39 -6.05 16.77 19.66
N TRP A 40 -5.57 15.79 18.86
CA TRP A 40 -4.63 16.03 17.77
C TRP A 40 -5.21 16.96 16.71
N LEU A 41 -6.46 16.75 16.30
CA LEU A 41 -7.16 17.64 15.38
C LEU A 41 -7.28 19.06 15.94
N SER A 42 -7.66 19.20 17.21
CA SER A 42 -7.77 20.51 17.88
C SER A 42 -6.42 21.23 17.92
N PHE A 43 -5.34 20.52 18.21
CA PHE A 43 -3.98 21.04 18.17
C PHE A 43 -3.59 21.55 16.77
N LEU A 44 -3.90 20.78 15.71
CA LEU A 44 -3.61 21.17 14.33
C LEU A 44 -4.44 22.39 13.91
N LEU A 45 -5.73 22.42 14.23
CA LEU A 45 -6.63 23.54 13.93
C LEU A 45 -6.29 24.82 14.73
N ALA A 46 -5.65 24.66 15.89
CA ALA A 46 -5.13 25.77 16.69
C ALA A 46 -3.71 26.24 16.26
N GLY A 47 -3.19 25.72 15.15
CA GLY A 47 -1.87 26.16 14.64
C GLY A 47 -0.69 25.75 15.51
N GLY A 48 -0.79 24.60 16.19
CA GLY A 48 0.29 24.06 17.04
C GLY A 48 0.25 24.55 18.49
N VAL A 49 -0.95 24.97 18.97
CA VAL A 49 -1.16 25.49 20.33
C VAL A 49 -2.11 24.56 21.10
N VAL A 50 -1.86 24.37 22.39
CA VAL A 50 -2.74 23.69 23.36
C VAL A 50 -2.96 24.61 24.54
N GLY A 51 -4.21 25.04 24.75
CA GLY A 51 -4.51 26.12 25.72
C GLY A 51 -3.72 27.38 25.37
N GLU A 52 -2.94 27.89 26.32
CA GLU A 52 -2.07 29.06 26.11
C GLU A 52 -0.63 28.70 25.65
N ARG A 53 -0.32 27.41 25.58
CA ARG A 53 1.02 26.94 25.31
C ARG A 53 1.21 26.57 23.83
N ARG A 54 2.13 27.27 23.16
CA ARG A 54 2.60 26.89 21.83
C ARG A 54 3.59 25.71 21.96
N LEU A 55 3.28 24.58 21.33
CA LEU A 55 4.12 23.37 21.33
C LEU A 55 5.02 23.29 20.10
N VAL A 56 4.60 23.87 18.97
CA VAL A 56 5.36 23.93 17.73
C VAL A 56 5.45 25.38 17.29
N SER A 57 6.66 25.85 16.91
CA SER A 57 6.84 27.22 16.42
C SER A 57 5.96 27.46 15.18
N GLU A 58 5.56 28.70 14.95
CA GLU A 58 4.76 29.05 13.77
C GLU A 58 5.47 28.67 12.47
N ARG A 59 6.78 28.87 12.41
CA ARG A 59 7.59 28.51 11.25
C ARG A 59 7.51 26.99 10.99
N SER A 60 7.77 26.16 11.99
CA SER A 60 7.73 24.71 11.86
C SER A 60 6.32 24.21 11.58
N PHE A 61 5.29 24.86 12.16
CA PHE A 61 3.90 24.49 11.89
C PHE A 61 3.51 24.80 10.44
N LYS A 62 3.90 25.95 9.90
CA LYS A 62 3.67 26.29 8.49
C LYS A 62 4.37 25.31 7.55
N GLU A 63 5.56 24.81 7.92
CA GLU A 63 6.31 23.85 7.13
C GLU A 63 5.59 22.50 6.97
N LEU A 64 4.75 22.10 7.96
CA LEU A 64 3.95 20.85 7.85
C LEU A 64 3.05 20.86 6.61
N PHE A 65 2.54 22.04 6.27
CA PHE A 65 1.59 22.22 5.16
C PHE A 65 2.20 22.96 3.97
N ALA A 66 3.51 23.18 3.97
CA ALA A 66 4.20 23.70 2.79
C ALA A 66 4.25 22.61 1.70
N PRO A 67 3.86 22.91 0.45
CA PRO A 67 3.96 21.94 -0.64
C PRO A 67 5.41 21.55 -0.90
N GLN A 68 5.72 20.25 -0.80
CA GLN A 68 7.07 19.71 -1.05
C GLN A 68 7.15 19.03 -2.41
N VAL A 69 6.06 18.37 -2.83
CA VAL A 69 5.98 17.61 -4.08
C VAL A 69 4.64 17.89 -4.76
N ALA A 70 4.68 18.15 -6.07
CA ALA A 70 3.47 18.13 -6.88
C ALA A 70 3.04 16.68 -7.12
N VAL A 71 1.74 16.39 -6.93
CA VAL A 71 1.17 15.06 -7.18
C VAL A 71 0.40 15.12 -8.49
N PRO A 72 0.93 14.53 -9.58
CA PRO A 72 0.25 14.51 -10.87
C PRO A 72 -1.09 13.76 -10.80
N ALA A 73 -2.08 14.26 -11.51
CA ALA A 73 -3.39 13.61 -11.57
C ALA A 73 -3.26 12.14 -12.01
N GLY A 74 -3.83 11.23 -11.23
CA GLY A 74 -3.87 9.80 -11.52
C GLY A 74 -2.60 9.01 -11.21
N GLN A 75 -1.52 9.63 -10.70
CA GLN A 75 -0.27 8.90 -10.46
C GLN A 75 -0.03 8.51 -8.99
N TRP A 76 -0.22 9.42 -8.04
CA TRP A 76 0.21 9.20 -6.65
C TRP A 76 -0.88 9.50 -5.62
N GLY A 77 -2.01 9.97 -6.06
CA GLY A 77 -3.10 10.33 -5.17
C GLY A 77 -4.05 9.17 -4.89
N TYR A 78 -4.79 9.28 -3.82
CA TYR A 78 -5.91 8.39 -3.59
C TYR A 78 -6.99 8.61 -4.66
N PRO A 79 -7.62 7.53 -5.17
CA PRO A 79 -8.59 7.63 -6.26
C PRO A 79 -9.71 8.65 -6.02
N THR A 80 -10.13 8.84 -4.75
CA THR A 80 -11.15 9.82 -4.38
C THR A 80 -10.75 11.27 -4.60
N LEU A 81 -9.46 11.59 -4.70
CA LEU A 81 -9.03 12.94 -5.03
C LEU A 81 -9.55 13.40 -6.40
N ALA A 82 -9.71 12.47 -7.35
CA ALA A 82 -10.30 12.76 -8.65
C ALA A 82 -11.79 13.14 -8.57
N LEU A 83 -12.52 12.68 -7.55
CA LEU A 83 -13.94 13.02 -7.36
C LEU A 83 -14.14 14.44 -6.82
N THR A 84 -13.13 15.05 -6.22
CA THR A 84 -13.24 16.38 -5.62
C THR A 84 -13.22 17.51 -6.63
N GLY A 85 -12.77 17.26 -7.87
CA GLY A 85 -12.61 18.29 -8.89
C GLY A 85 -11.47 19.27 -8.58
N SER A 86 -10.51 18.85 -7.75
CA SER A 86 -9.33 19.64 -7.41
C SER A 86 -8.53 20.01 -8.66
N ARG A 87 -8.06 21.24 -8.71
CA ARG A 87 -7.21 21.76 -9.81
C ARG A 87 -5.74 21.43 -9.59
N TRP A 88 -5.36 21.20 -8.35
CA TRP A 88 -3.99 20.86 -7.96
C TRP A 88 -3.99 19.93 -6.76
N THR A 89 -3.01 19.07 -6.73
CA THR A 89 -2.71 18.21 -5.57
C THR A 89 -1.22 18.27 -5.31
N THR A 90 -0.86 18.49 -4.06
CA THR A 90 0.53 18.47 -3.59
C THR A 90 0.67 17.56 -2.38
N TYR A 91 1.90 17.26 -2.01
CA TYR A 91 2.21 16.55 -0.78
C TYR A 91 3.19 17.36 0.05
N GLY A 92 2.85 17.59 1.32
CA GLY A 92 3.68 18.25 2.31
C GLY A 92 4.39 17.25 3.22
N LEU A 93 4.63 17.61 4.46
CA LEU A 93 5.22 16.71 5.45
C LEU A 93 4.14 15.78 6.06
N GLY A 94 3.80 14.72 5.31
CA GLY A 94 2.78 13.75 5.72
C GLY A 94 1.34 14.13 5.37
N TRP A 95 1.13 15.12 4.51
CA TRP A 95 -0.19 15.60 4.14
C TRP A 95 -0.36 15.68 2.63
N PHE A 96 -1.38 15.01 2.08
CA PHE A 96 -1.94 15.38 0.79
C PHE A 96 -2.70 16.69 0.93
N GLN A 97 -2.53 17.57 -0.02
CA GLN A 97 -3.10 18.90 -0.02
C GLN A 97 -3.78 19.14 -1.36
N GLN A 98 -4.95 19.77 -1.31
CA GLN A 98 -5.69 20.10 -2.51
C GLN A 98 -6.64 21.28 -2.27
N ASP A 99 -7.09 21.90 -3.37
CA ASP A 99 -8.25 22.77 -3.30
C ASP A 99 -9.53 21.95 -3.39
N TYR A 100 -10.49 22.26 -2.55
CA TYR A 100 -11.82 21.70 -2.60
C TYR A 100 -12.85 22.79 -2.35
N ARG A 101 -13.68 23.07 -3.35
CA ARG A 101 -14.71 24.14 -3.28
C ARG A 101 -14.13 25.50 -2.83
N GLY A 102 -12.94 25.84 -3.30
CA GLY A 102 -12.26 27.08 -2.94
C GLY A 102 -11.61 27.11 -1.56
N GLN A 103 -11.60 26.01 -0.84
CA GLN A 103 -10.96 25.86 0.46
C GLN A 103 -9.73 24.97 0.36
N PHE A 104 -8.72 25.23 1.19
CA PHE A 104 -7.58 24.36 1.35
C PHE A 104 -7.98 23.13 2.18
N VAL A 105 -7.72 21.94 1.67
CA VAL A 105 -7.90 20.68 2.39
C VAL A 105 -6.56 19.98 2.53
N ALA A 106 -6.19 19.63 3.75
CA ALA A 106 -5.08 18.74 4.05
C ALA A 106 -5.65 17.42 4.55
N MET A 107 -5.18 16.29 3.99
CA MET A 107 -5.64 14.96 4.41
C MET A 107 -4.54 13.91 4.31
N HIS A 108 -4.66 12.85 5.08
CA HIS A 108 -3.88 11.63 4.89
C HIS A 108 -4.71 10.40 5.23
N THR A 109 -4.42 9.28 4.60
CA THR A 109 -5.11 8.02 4.85
C THR A 109 -4.16 6.85 4.67
N GLY A 110 -4.52 5.72 5.23
CA GLY A 110 -3.77 4.50 5.07
C GLY A 110 -4.54 3.27 5.51
N SER A 111 -4.03 2.13 5.09
CA SER A 111 -4.42 0.81 5.57
C SER A 111 -3.17 0.10 6.09
N MET A 112 -3.32 -0.56 7.20
CA MET A 112 -2.32 -1.46 7.75
C MET A 112 -3.00 -2.77 8.09
N ASP A 113 -2.74 -3.76 7.30
CA ASP A 113 -3.27 -5.11 7.42
C ASP A 113 -4.42 -5.25 8.43
N GLY A 114 -5.64 -5.05 7.94
CA GLY A 114 -6.85 -5.18 8.76
C GLY A 114 -7.28 -3.95 9.53
N ARG A 115 -6.61 -2.81 9.36
CA ARG A 115 -7.02 -1.52 9.94
C ARG A 115 -6.86 -0.40 8.95
N THR A 116 -7.73 0.58 9.06
CA THR A 116 -7.70 1.78 8.22
C THR A 116 -7.81 3.02 9.08
N ALA A 117 -7.21 4.10 8.61
CA ALA A 117 -7.39 5.42 9.18
C ALA A 117 -7.45 6.46 8.08
N ILE A 118 -8.21 7.52 8.29
CA ILE A 118 -8.19 8.73 7.48
C ILE A 118 -8.35 9.94 8.40
N ILE A 119 -7.59 10.98 8.09
CA ILE A 119 -7.67 12.29 8.74
C ILE A 119 -7.78 13.36 7.67
N GLY A 120 -8.59 14.37 7.90
CA GLY A 120 -8.73 15.52 7.02
C GLY A 120 -9.03 16.80 7.77
N LEU A 121 -8.55 17.91 7.23
CA LEU A 121 -8.63 19.25 7.82
C LEU A 121 -9.04 20.27 6.78
N ILE A 122 -9.91 21.20 7.16
CA ILE A 122 -10.14 22.49 6.51
C ILE A 122 -9.81 23.56 7.55
N PRO A 123 -8.56 24.04 7.64
CA PRO A 123 -8.13 24.94 8.69
C PRO A 123 -8.91 26.24 8.77
N GLU A 124 -9.26 26.83 7.62
CA GLU A 124 -10.02 28.09 7.53
C GLU A 124 -11.43 27.93 8.11
N ALA A 125 -12.07 26.77 7.91
CA ALA A 125 -13.38 26.44 8.47
C ALA A 125 -13.29 25.92 9.91
N LYS A 126 -12.08 25.70 10.44
CA LYS A 126 -11.82 25.04 11.74
C LYS A 126 -12.47 23.66 11.85
N VAL A 127 -12.51 22.94 10.76
CA VAL A 127 -13.07 21.59 10.67
C VAL A 127 -11.95 20.57 10.57
N GLY A 128 -12.05 19.51 11.38
CA GLY A 128 -11.16 18.37 11.32
C GLY A 128 -11.93 17.07 11.55
N VAL A 129 -11.57 16.03 10.81
CA VAL A 129 -12.21 14.71 10.83
C VAL A 129 -11.15 13.65 10.96
N CYS A 130 -11.36 12.69 11.84
CA CYS A 130 -10.55 11.47 11.92
C CYS A 130 -11.49 10.26 12.00
N ILE A 131 -11.21 9.24 11.18
CA ILE A 131 -12.02 8.03 11.08
C ILE A 131 -11.08 6.84 11.19
N PHE A 132 -11.39 5.93 12.10
CA PHE A 132 -10.71 4.66 12.24
C PHE A 132 -11.62 3.52 11.84
N GLY A 133 -11.08 2.55 11.13
CA GLY A 133 -11.75 1.31 10.77
C GLY A 133 -10.90 0.09 11.12
N ASN A 134 -11.54 -1.04 11.40
CA ASN A 134 -10.88 -2.29 11.71
C ASN A 134 -11.08 -3.37 10.63
N LEU A 135 -11.28 -2.93 9.41
CA LEU A 135 -11.30 -3.75 8.21
C LEU A 135 -10.32 -3.17 7.18
N ASP A 136 -9.47 -4.01 6.63
CA ASP A 136 -8.52 -3.61 5.60
C ASP A 136 -9.23 -3.05 4.37
N HIS A 137 -8.65 -2.00 3.78
CA HIS A 137 -9.22 -1.35 2.61
C HIS A 137 -10.74 -1.07 2.68
N ALA A 138 -11.25 -0.75 3.89
CA ALA A 138 -12.63 -0.27 4.05
C ALA A 138 -12.76 1.15 3.46
N GLU A 139 -12.98 1.24 2.16
CA GLU A 139 -12.88 2.48 1.38
C GLU A 139 -14.01 3.48 1.68
N PHE A 140 -15.07 3.06 2.37
CA PHE A 140 -16.13 3.94 2.84
C PHE A 140 -15.61 5.10 3.72
N ARG A 141 -14.41 4.97 4.32
CA ARG A 141 -13.77 6.04 5.09
C ARG A 141 -13.60 7.32 4.26
N HIS A 142 -13.35 7.19 2.97
CA HIS A 142 -13.22 8.32 2.06
C HIS A 142 -14.57 9.01 1.85
N ALA A 143 -15.64 8.24 1.61
CA ALA A 143 -16.99 8.77 1.49
C ALA A 143 -17.42 9.52 2.76
N LEU A 144 -17.12 8.93 3.92
CA LEU A 144 -17.46 9.52 5.21
C LEU A 144 -16.68 10.81 5.48
N LEU A 145 -15.37 10.83 5.15
CA LEU A 145 -14.55 12.05 5.26
C LEU A 145 -15.16 13.20 4.48
N TRP A 146 -15.38 13.02 3.18
CA TRP A 146 -15.91 14.07 2.31
C TRP A 146 -17.32 14.49 2.68
N LYS A 147 -18.17 13.52 3.08
CA LYS A 147 -19.54 13.84 3.56
C LYS A 147 -19.51 14.71 4.81
N VAL A 148 -18.64 14.41 5.78
CA VAL A 148 -18.53 15.22 7.01
C VAL A 148 -17.98 16.61 6.70
N LEU A 149 -16.95 16.72 5.85
CA LEU A 149 -16.42 18.02 5.43
C LEU A 149 -17.49 18.85 4.72
N ASP A 150 -18.28 18.27 3.81
CA ASP A 150 -19.39 18.96 3.14
C ASP A 150 -20.45 19.45 4.15
N LEU A 151 -20.85 18.59 5.08
CA LEU A 151 -21.83 18.97 6.11
C LEU A 151 -21.35 20.11 7.00
N CYS A 152 -20.08 20.08 7.42
CA CYS A 152 -19.51 21.11 8.29
C CYS A 152 -19.26 22.45 7.59
N THR A 153 -19.14 22.45 6.26
CA THR A 153 -18.93 23.67 5.47
C THR A 153 -20.16 24.18 4.76
N GLY A 154 -21.32 23.55 4.99
CA GLY A 154 -22.59 23.94 4.33
C GLY A 154 -22.57 23.69 2.82
N ALA A 155 -21.79 22.73 2.34
CA ALA A 155 -21.73 22.41 0.93
C ALA A 155 -23.04 21.76 0.43
N PRO A 156 -23.38 21.89 -0.85
CA PRO A 156 -24.53 21.21 -1.43
C PRO A 156 -24.48 19.71 -1.22
N GLU A 157 -25.65 19.09 -1.09
CA GLU A 157 -25.73 17.65 -0.88
C GLU A 157 -25.10 16.88 -2.05
N ARG A 158 -24.31 15.86 -1.70
CA ARG A 158 -23.65 14.96 -2.63
C ARG A 158 -23.65 13.56 -2.04
N ASP A 159 -23.97 12.58 -2.88
CA ASP A 159 -23.93 11.16 -2.49
C ASP A 159 -22.52 10.59 -2.63
N TRP A 160 -21.65 10.97 -1.71
CA TRP A 160 -20.27 10.45 -1.65
C TRP A 160 -20.22 8.93 -1.52
N ASN A 161 -21.22 8.31 -0.89
CA ASN A 161 -21.24 6.87 -0.75
C ASN A 161 -21.44 6.18 -2.09
N ALA A 162 -22.43 6.59 -2.88
CA ALA A 162 -22.66 6.03 -4.21
C ALA A 162 -21.48 6.26 -5.15
N GLU A 163 -20.87 7.46 -5.13
CA GLU A 163 -19.72 7.77 -5.98
C GLU A 163 -18.47 6.97 -5.60
N CYS A 164 -18.16 6.85 -4.32
CA CYS A 164 -17.03 6.03 -3.85
C CYS A 164 -17.25 4.53 -4.13
N LEU A 165 -18.46 4.01 -3.87
CA LEU A 165 -18.79 2.62 -4.21
C LEU A 165 -18.60 2.33 -5.70
N LYS A 166 -19.05 3.26 -6.56
CA LYS A 166 -18.83 3.13 -8.01
C LYS A 166 -17.36 3.14 -8.35
N LEU A 167 -16.59 4.13 -7.85
CA LEU A 167 -15.17 4.30 -8.12
C LEU A 167 -14.36 3.04 -7.73
N TYR A 168 -14.49 2.60 -6.48
CA TYR A 168 -13.75 1.45 -5.99
C TYR A 168 -14.24 0.13 -6.57
N GLY A 169 -15.55 0.02 -6.85
CA GLY A 169 -16.12 -1.09 -7.59
C GLY A 169 -15.56 -1.19 -9.01
N ASP A 170 -15.43 -0.07 -9.71
CA ASP A 170 -14.84 -0.03 -11.05
C ASP A 170 -13.36 -0.43 -11.02
N LEU A 171 -12.60 0.03 -10.02
CA LEU A 171 -11.20 -0.35 -9.83
C LEU A 171 -11.04 -1.85 -9.55
N LYS A 172 -11.87 -2.42 -8.66
CA LYS A 172 -11.88 -3.86 -8.36
C LYS A 172 -12.20 -4.66 -9.62
N ARG A 173 -13.23 -4.26 -10.40
CA ARG A 173 -13.57 -4.93 -11.67
C ARG A 173 -12.45 -4.88 -12.70
N LYS A 174 -11.80 -3.73 -12.87
CA LYS A 174 -10.63 -3.60 -13.77
C LYS A 174 -9.49 -4.53 -13.34
N GLY A 175 -9.20 -4.61 -12.07
CA GLY A 175 -8.20 -5.55 -11.52
C GLY A 175 -8.54 -7.01 -11.85
N THR A 176 -9.76 -7.45 -11.56
CA THR A 176 -10.22 -8.80 -11.86
C THR A 176 -10.19 -9.11 -13.36
N GLN A 177 -10.58 -8.14 -14.21
CA GLN A 177 -10.49 -8.29 -15.66
C GLN A 177 -9.05 -8.43 -16.15
N ALA A 178 -8.14 -7.61 -15.61
CA ALA A 178 -6.71 -7.69 -15.96
C ALA A 178 -6.10 -9.05 -15.57
N GLU A 179 -6.46 -9.57 -14.40
CA GLU A 179 -6.06 -10.92 -13.97
C GLU A 179 -6.61 -12.01 -14.91
N ALA A 180 -7.90 -11.92 -15.29
CA ALA A 180 -8.51 -12.85 -16.22
C ALA A 180 -7.86 -12.80 -17.61
N GLU A 181 -7.55 -11.60 -18.12
CA GLU A 181 -6.83 -11.45 -19.39
C GLU A 181 -5.39 -11.98 -19.32
N ALA A 182 -4.72 -11.79 -18.18
CA ALA A 182 -3.40 -12.39 -17.95
C ALA A 182 -3.49 -13.94 -17.93
N ALA A 183 -4.54 -14.49 -17.33
CA ALA A 183 -4.78 -15.93 -17.30
C ALA A 183 -4.98 -16.54 -18.70
N LYS A 184 -5.67 -15.84 -19.61
CA LYS A 184 -5.85 -16.28 -21.00
C LYS A 184 -4.54 -16.35 -21.80
N ARG A 185 -3.53 -15.60 -21.39
CA ARG A 185 -2.20 -15.61 -22.04
C ARG A 185 -1.30 -16.73 -21.54
N ARG A 186 -1.79 -17.55 -20.62
CA ARG A 186 -1.05 -18.73 -20.15
C ARG A 186 -0.90 -19.74 -21.28
N VAL A 187 0.31 -20.23 -21.49
CA VAL A 187 0.56 -21.33 -22.42
C VAL A 187 0.54 -22.63 -21.63
N GLU A 188 -0.48 -23.41 -21.83
CA GLU A 188 -0.65 -24.69 -21.13
C GLU A 188 0.30 -25.77 -21.65
N GLY A 189 0.55 -26.81 -20.84
CA GLY A 189 1.38 -27.95 -21.22
C GLY A 189 2.88 -27.69 -21.28
N THR A 190 3.31 -26.48 -20.93
CA THR A 190 4.75 -26.13 -20.88
C THR A 190 5.39 -26.66 -19.60
N ARG A 191 6.72 -26.77 -19.60
CA ARG A 191 7.54 -27.10 -18.44
C ARG A 191 8.59 -25.99 -18.23
N PRO A 192 9.14 -25.86 -17.02
CA PRO A 192 10.31 -25.02 -16.80
C PRO A 192 11.46 -25.41 -17.73
N GLY A 193 12.16 -24.43 -18.27
CA GLY A 193 13.29 -24.66 -19.19
C GLY A 193 14.52 -25.28 -18.52
N HIS A 194 14.58 -25.25 -17.19
CA HIS A 194 15.67 -25.78 -16.38
C HIS A 194 15.16 -26.71 -15.27
N PRO A 195 16.00 -27.60 -14.73
CA PRO A 195 15.71 -28.32 -13.49
C PRO A 195 15.49 -27.33 -12.34
N LEU A 196 14.62 -27.67 -11.38
CA LEU A 196 14.24 -26.77 -10.30
C LEU A 196 15.46 -26.26 -9.49
N GLU A 197 16.49 -27.07 -9.36
CA GLU A 197 17.75 -26.68 -8.70
C GLU A 197 18.42 -25.46 -9.35
N ALA A 198 18.28 -25.31 -10.65
CA ALA A 198 18.93 -24.22 -11.38
C ALA A 198 18.33 -22.86 -11.01
N TYR A 199 17.08 -22.81 -10.61
CA TYR A 199 16.41 -21.58 -10.17
C TYR A 199 16.76 -21.22 -8.72
N ALA A 200 17.17 -22.20 -7.90
CA ALA A 200 17.54 -21.95 -6.51
C ALA A 200 18.80 -21.07 -6.44
N GLY A 201 18.80 -20.12 -5.52
CA GLY A 201 19.91 -19.19 -5.32
C GLY A 201 19.50 -17.89 -4.68
N THR A 202 20.49 -17.02 -4.51
CA THR A 202 20.28 -15.65 -4.03
C THR A 202 20.32 -14.70 -5.22
N TYR A 203 19.37 -13.78 -5.24
CA TYR A 203 19.27 -12.72 -6.21
C TYR A 203 19.21 -11.40 -5.48
N ALA A 204 19.73 -10.31 -6.02
CA ALA A 204 19.73 -9.01 -5.36
C ALA A 204 19.28 -7.90 -6.29
N HIS A 205 18.64 -6.91 -5.68
CA HIS A 205 18.26 -5.67 -6.32
C HIS A 205 18.86 -4.49 -5.53
N PRO A 206 19.41 -3.45 -6.19
CA PRO A 206 20.08 -2.34 -5.49
C PRO A 206 19.22 -1.63 -4.44
N ALA A 207 17.94 -1.45 -4.73
CA ALA A 207 17.02 -0.75 -3.82
C ALA A 207 16.26 -1.70 -2.87
N TRP A 208 15.99 -2.96 -3.28
CA TRP A 208 15.14 -3.90 -2.53
C TRP A 208 15.93 -4.95 -1.74
N GLY A 209 17.25 -4.97 -1.91
CA GLY A 209 18.11 -5.94 -1.23
C GLY A 209 17.98 -7.36 -1.78
N PRO A 210 18.30 -8.38 -0.96
CA PRO A 210 18.33 -9.77 -1.40
C PRO A 210 16.94 -10.42 -1.44
N LEU A 211 16.77 -11.31 -2.42
CA LEU A 211 15.69 -12.26 -2.59
C LEU A 211 16.31 -13.64 -2.69
N SER A 212 15.78 -14.63 -2.02
CA SER A 212 16.23 -16.02 -2.15
C SER A 212 15.15 -16.91 -2.74
N VAL A 213 15.57 -17.83 -3.59
CA VAL A 213 14.76 -18.95 -4.07
C VAL A 213 15.39 -20.23 -3.55
N VAL A 214 14.62 -21.00 -2.78
CA VAL A 214 15.10 -22.23 -2.13
C VAL A 214 14.27 -23.39 -2.63
N ARG A 215 14.93 -24.51 -2.98
CA ARG A 215 14.23 -25.75 -3.27
C ARG A 215 13.87 -26.47 -1.96
N GLU A 216 12.60 -26.84 -1.81
CA GLU A 216 12.07 -27.65 -0.71
C GLU A 216 11.33 -28.85 -1.34
N GLY A 217 11.99 -30.00 -1.43
CA GLY A 217 11.46 -31.15 -2.15
C GLY A 217 11.21 -30.85 -3.62
N GLU A 218 9.98 -31.01 -4.07
CA GLU A 218 9.52 -30.71 -5.44
C GLU A 218 8.95 -29.28 -5.59
N ALA A 219 9.25 -28.38 -4.66
CA ALA A 219 8.78 -27.00 -4.68
C ALA A 219 9.93 -26.00 -4.63
N LEU A 220 9.72 -24.83 -5.24
CA LEU A 220 10.54 -23.66 -5.04
C LEU A 220 9.81 -22.71 -4.10
N ILE A 221 10.52 -22.19 -3.12
CA ILE A 221 10.04 -21.18 -2.19
C ILE A 221 10.80 -19.88 -2.42
N LEU A 222 10.09 -18.81 -2.74
CA LEU A 222 10.65 -17.47 -2.86
C LEU A 222 10.54 -16.76 -1.52
N ARG A 223 11.60 -16.07 -1.09
CA ARG A 223 11.65 -15.32 0.17
C ARG A 223 12.29 -13.96 -0.04
N MET A 224 11.62 -12.90 0.45
CA MET A 224 12.15 -11.53 0.47
C MET A 224 12.37 -11.10 1.92
N GLY A 225 13.63 -11.16 2.37
CA GLY A 225 13.98 -10.87 3.75
C GLY A 225 13.53 -11.94 4.75
N PRO A 226 13.64 -11.68 6.05
CA PRO A 226 13.45 -12.70 7.11
C PRO A 226 11.99 -12.94 7.51
N SER A 227 11.05 -12.11 7.05
CA SER A 227 9.64 -12.25 7.44
C SER A 227 8.99 -13.44 6.71
N PRO A 228 8.34 -14.38 7.42
CA PRO A 228 7.59 -15.45 6.78
C PRO A 228 6.42 -14.94 5.91
N ARG A 229 5.98 -13.70 6.15
CA ARG A 229 4.94 -13.05 5.33
C ARG A 229 5.44 -12.70 3.93
N ASN A 230 6.74 -12.55 3.76
CA ASN A 230 7.39 -12.27 2.48
C ASN A 230 7.96 -13.55 1.85
N ALA A 231 7.41 -14.70 2.20
CA ALA A 231 7.73 -15.99 1.62
C ALA A 231 6.48 -16.59 0.96
N GLY A 232 6.68 -17.33 -0.12
CA GLY A 232 5.61 -18.02 -0.80
C GLY A 232 6.12 -19.12 -1.72
N ARG A 233 5.28 -20.13 -1.92
CA ARG A 233 5.56 -21.22 -2.87
C ARG A 233 5.39 -20.71 -4.29
N LEU A 234 6.38 -21.00 -5.15
CA LEU A 234 6.31 -20.77 -6.58
C LEU A 234 5.49 -21.87 -7.25
N GLU A 235 4.42 -21.48 -7.92
CA GLU A 235 3.63 -22.38 -8.76
C GLU A 235 3.99 -22.13 -10.22
N HIS A 236 4.33 -23.19 -10.95
CA HIS A 236 4.64 -23.09 -12.37
C HIS A 236 3.47 -22.53 -13.17
N TRP A 237 3.74 -21.50 -13.97
CA TRP A 237 2.74 -20.85 -14.82
C TRP A 237 2.89 -21.26 -16.28
N HIS A 238 3.98 -20.92 -16.90
CA HIS A 238 4.42 -21.38 -18.21
C HIS A 238 5.93 -21.09 -18.43
N TYR A 239 6.61 -21.91 -19.18
CA TYR A 239 8.06 -21.80 -19.44
C TYR A 239 8.83 -21.52 -18.13
N ASP A 240 9.65 -20.46 -18.10
CA ASP A 240 10.41 -20.03 -16.91
C ASP A 240 9.66 -18.98 -16.07
N THR A 241 8.34 -18.94 -16.23
CA THR A 241 7.46 -18.08 -15.44
C THR A 241 6.70 -18.90 -14.42
N PHE A 242 6.68 -18.40 -13.21
CA PHE A 242 5.96 -18.91 -12.06
C PHE A 242 5.02 -17.82 -11.53
N ARG A 243 4.18 -18.19 -10.59
CA ARG A 243 3.42 -17.24 -9.78
C ARG A 243 3.62 -17.53 -8.30
N VAL A 244 3.51 -16.51 -7.47
CA VAL A 244 3.61 -16.64 -6.02
C VAL A 244 2.47 -15.90 -5.35
N ARG A 245 1.98 -16.46 -4.25
CA ARG A 245 1.14 -15.76 -3.29
C ARG A 245 1.89 -15.74 -1.97
N PHE A 246 2.13 -14.53 -1.46
CA PHE A 246 2.94 -14.35 -0.27
C PHE A 246 2.16 -14.57 1.03
N GLY A 247 2.86 -15.02 2.06
CA GLY A 247 2.37 -15.13 3.43
C GLY A 247 1.17 -16.09 3.56
N ASP A 248 0.11 -15.58 4.17
CA ASP A 248 -1.14 -16.31 4.42
C ASP A 248 -2.17 -16.21 3.27
N GLY A 249 -1.74 -15.74 2.11
CA GLY A 249 -2.57 -15.66 0.91
C GLY A 249 -3.51 -14.47 0.85
N ARG A 250 -3.39 -13.49 1.74
CA ARG A 250 -4.19 -12.25 1.70
C ARG A 250 -3.93 -11.40 0.47
N GLY A 251 -2.69 -11.37 0.00
CA GLY A 251 -2.33 -10.73 -1.27
C GLY A 251 -2.79 -11.52 -2.49
N GLY A 252 -2.91 -10.85 -3.63
CA GLY A 252 -3.13 -11.48 -4.92
C GLY A 252 -1.92 -12.29 -5.39
N TRP A 253 -2.04 -12.89 -6.57
CA TRP A 253 -0.93 -13.54 -7.23
C TRP A 253 0.06 -12.51 -7.81
N SER A 254 1.34 -12.75 -7.58
CA SER A 254 2.42 -12.03 -8.26
C SER A 254 3.11 -12.97 -9.24
N MET A 255 3.35 -12.47 -10.46
CA MET A 255 4.09 -13.23 -11.47
C MET A 255 5.59 -13.17 -11.18
N VAL A 256 6.29 -14.27 -11.40
CA VAL A 256 7.73 -14.42 -11.18
C VAL A 256 8.35 -15.01 -12.43
N GLY A 257 9.02 -14.18 -13.21
CA GLY A 257 9.75 -14.62 -14.40
C GLY A 257 11.24 -14.84 -14.07
N PHE A 258 11.82 -15.92 -14.57
CA PHE A 258 13.28 -16.10 -14.52
C PHE A 258 13.89 -15.74 -15.88
N THR A 259 14.98 -14.98 -15.86
CA THR A 259 15.80 -14.71 -17.04
C THR A 259 16.93 -15.69 -17.12
N THR A 260 17.33 -16.06 -18.35
CA THR A 260 18.46 -16.95 -18.61
C THR A 260 19.61 -16.13 -19.20
N GLY A 261 20.78 -16.22 -18.58
CA GLY A 261 21.99 -15.55 -19.04
C GLY A 261 22.66 -16.28 -20.22
N LEU A 262 23.74 -15.68 -20.74
CA LEU A 262 24.48 -16.22 -21.89
C LEU A 262 25.06 -17.63 -21.63
N GLU A 263 25.27 -18.00 -20.36
CA GLU A 263 25.76 -19.33 -19.98
C GLU A 263 24.64 -20.39 -19.94
N GLY A 264 23.43 -20.04 -20.35
CA GLY A 264 22.31 -20.97 -20.36
C GLY A 264 21.78 -21.32 -18.97
N ARG A 265 21.93 -20.44 -17.97
CA ARG A 265 21.47 -20.63 -16.58
C ARG A 265 20.60 -19.47 -16.13
N PRO A 266 19.62 -19.68 -15.23
CA PRO A 266 18.87 -18.60 -14.64
C PRO A 266 19.80 -17.59 -13.93
N ASP A 267 19.79 -16.34 -14.39
CA ASP A 267 20.65 -15.25 -13.91
C ASP A 267 19.89 -14.09 -13.28
N GLY A 268 18.56 -14.09 -13.40
CA GLY A 268 17.73 -13.06 -12.83
C GLY A 268 16.31 -13.52 -12.49
N VAL A 269 15.66 -12.74 -11.62
CA VAL A 269 14.25 -12.89 -11.22
C VAL A 269 13.55 -11.56 -11.45
N VAL A 270 12.48 -11.58 -12.20
CA VAL A 270 11.56 -10.45 -12.40
C VAL A 270 10.32 -10.70 -11.55
N LEU A 271 10.02 -9.82 -10.61
CA LEU A 271 8.86 -9.94 -9.73
C LEU A 271 7.77 -8.93 -10.13
N GLY A 272 6.75 -9.41 -10.82
CA GLY A 272 5.63 -8.61 -11.30
C GLY A 272 5.99 -7.71 -12.47
N ASP A 273 6.72 -6.63 -12.23
CA ASP A 273 7.12 -5.63 -13.21
C ASP A 273 8.62 -5.68 -13.51
N PRO A 274 9.09 -5.43 -14.76
CA PRO A 274 10.50 -5.44 -15.11
C PRO A 274 11.41 -4.51 -14.29
N SER A 275 10.87 -3.45 -13.70
CA SER A 275 11.62 -2.58 -12.78
C SER A 275 12.05 -3.30 -11.49
N PHE A 276 11.39 -4.41 -11.14
CA PHE A 276 11.76 -5.28 -10.02
C PHE A 276 12.57 -6.49 -10.49
N THR A 277 13.66 -6.23 -11.19
CA THR A 277 14.59 -7.28 -11.66
C THR A 277 15.74 -7.47 -10.67
N PHE A 278 15.78 -8.63 -10.05
CA PHE A 278 16.84 -9.07 -9.15
C PHE A 278 17.86 -9.89 -9.96
N ARG A 279 19.15 -9.61 -9.81
CA ARG A 279 20.24 -10.34 -10.46
C ARG A 279 20.82 -11.40 -9.54
N ARG A 280 21.16 -12.56 -10.09
CA ARG A 280 21.79 -13.64 -9.33
C ARG A 280 23.12 -13.15 -8.72
N VAL A 281 23.29 -13.40 -7.43
CA VAL A 281 24.53 -13.14 -6.73
C VAL A 281 25.37 -14.42 -6.76
N PRO A 282 26.66 -14.35 -7.12
CA PRO A 282 27.54 -15.49 -7.01
C PRO A 282 27.50 -16.03 -5.57
N THR A 283 27.33 -17.34 -5.42
CA THR A 283 27.52 -17.97 -4.12
C THR A 283 29.00 -17.78 -3.75
N PRO A 284 29.34 -17.24 -2.55
CA PRO A 284 30.73 -17.26 -2.12
C PRO A 284 31.22 -18.70 -2.23
N GLN A 285 32.29 -18.92 -2.99
CA GLN A 285 32.98 -20.19 -2.94
C GLN A 285 33.49 -20.31 -1.50
N GLY A 286 32.77 -21.10 -0.70
CA GLY A 286 33.27 -21.47 0.61
C GLY A 286 34.62 -22.16 0.39
N ASP A 287 35.61 -21.75 1.14
CA ASP A 287 36.85 -22.50 1.30
C ASP A 287 36.46 -23.97 1.53
N GLN A 288 36.70 -24.79 0.53
CA GLN A 288 36.66 -26.24 0.74
C GLN A 288 37.82 -26.56 1.68
N PRO A 289 37.57 -27.35 2.75
CA PRO A 289 38.59 -27.73 3.70
C PRO A 289 39.67 -28.60 3.07
#